data_364322d70849ebfa05df620daba7df42
#
_entry.id   364322d70849ebfa05df620daba7df42
#
_cell.length_a   1.000
_cell.length_b   1.000
_cell.length_c   1.000
_cell.angle_alpha   90.00
_cell.angle_beta   90.00
_cell.angle_gamma   90.00
#
_symmetry.space_group_name_H-M   'P 1'
#
loop_
_entity.id
_entity.type
_entity.pdbx_description
1 polymer ?
#
loop_
_entity_poly.entity_id
_entity_poly.type
_entity_poly.pdbx_seq_one_letter_code
_entity_poly.pdbx_strand_id
1 'polypeptide(L)'
;TGSGQTVIASGENAPTTLVASPLRPKAAIDSSRSPYPTFNATQLDEKLVLYREYVAQNGAPDILIVGSSRAMRGIDPVVLEQSLAAQGFPGLKVFNFGVNGATAQVVDLIVRRILPFEKMPKMIVFADGSRAFNSGRVDITYNAIAVSQGFRKLPEAPSDTPATESPLPTEALTKPLETISRTNTTISDSYKDLNDKLLEQLGSLSTVYEKRDQIQRFLKTQFSTAFVQPSASDPTGEDAIPLDGQGLIDINGFLPISNRFNPATYYQKFARVPGNSDADYEGFDLNGRQTDALRNLAEFTRSRNIPLVVINLPLTEIYLDPYRREREQEFQQYLLRMSTELGFTYRDLLENWKTTNDFFSDPSHLNRYGAYAVSQHIAKDPLIPWKQP
;
A
#
# COMPACT_ATOMS: atom_id res chain seq x y z
N THR A 1 62.20 -18.54 -25.75
CA THR A 1 61.54 -18.83 -24.47
C THR A 1 60.99 -17.53 -23.91
N GLY A 2 59.79 -17.17 -24.29
CA GLY A 2 59.06 -16.02 -23.79
C GLY A 2 57.73 -16.51 -23.25
N SER A 3 57.57 -16.46 -21.93
CA SER A 3 56.35 -16.75 -21.23
C SER A 3 55.35 -15.60 -21.39
N GLY A 4 54.30 -15.78 -22.18
CA GLY A 4 53.18 -14.87 -22.27
C GLY A 4 52.31 -14.98 -21.02
N GLN A 5 52.25 -13.93 -20.21
CA GLN A 5 51.23 -13.75 -19.20
C GLN A 5 49.98 -13.20 -19.86
N THR A 6 48.91 -13.98 -19.85
CA THR A 6 47.56 -13.54 -20.21
C THR A 6 47.02 -12.69 -19.06
N VAL A 7 46.96 -11.39 -19.25
CA VAL A 7 46.25 -10.49 -18.34
C VAL A 7 44.75 -10.65 -18.63
N ILE A 8 44.04 -11.25 -17.70
CA ILE A 8 42.57 -11.23 -17.70
C ILE A 8 42.15 -9.82 -17.28
N ALA A 9 41.69 -9.04 -18.22
CA ALA A 9 41.06 -7.76 -17.95
C ALA A 9 39.75 -8.03 -17.18
N SER A 10 39.73 -7.70 -15.90
CA SER A 10 38.52 -7.55 -15.10
C SER A 10 37.69 -6.47 -15.76
N GLY A 11 36.54 -6.87 -16.32
CA GLY A 11 35.59 -5.95 -16.90
C GLY A 11 35.09 -4.96 -15.85
N GLU A 12 35.54 -3.72 -15.95
CA GLU A 12 34.90 -2.60 -15.28
C GLU A 12 33.46 -2.54 -15.76
N ASN A 13 32.51 -2.72 -14.82
CA ASN A 13 31.13 -2.44 -15.06
C ASN A 13 31.02 -0.95 -15.44
N ALA A 14 30.76 -0.68 -16.70
CA ALA A 14 30.40 0.65 -17.15
C ALA A 14 29.25 1.17 -16.25
N PRO A 15 29.25 2.45 -15.84
CA PRO A 15 28.21 2.99 -15.00
C PRO A 15 26.87 2.76 -15.69
N THR A 16 26.00 1.98 -15.05
CA THR A 16 24.64 1.70 -15.55
C THR A 16 23.94 3.05 -15.67
N THR A 17 23.71 3.50 -16.88
CA THR A 17 22.96 4.74 -17.12
C THR A 17 21.61 4.59 -16.45
N LEU A 18 21.33 5.42 -15.44
CA LEU A 18 20.06 5.39 -14.73
C LEU A 18 18.94 5.75 -15.71
N VAL A 19 18.14 4.77 -16.07
CA VAL A 19 16.98 4.94 -16.93
C VAL A 19 15.75 5.22 -16.07
N ALA A 20 14.87 6.06 -16.53
CA ALA A 20 13.59 6.35 -15.90
C ALA A 20 12.50 6.38 -16.95
N SER A 21 11.30 6.02 -16.55
CA SER A 21 10.13 6.22 -17.40
C SER A 21 9.98 7.67 -17.81
N PRO A 22 9.56 7.96 -19.05
CA PRO A 22 9.22 9.31 -19.45
C PRO A 22 8.13 9.88 -18.54
N LEU A 23 8.20 11.19 -18.24
CA LEU A 23 7.13 11.87 -17.53
C LEU A 23 5.88 11.89 -18.42
N ARG A 24 4.78 11.40 -17.89
CA ARG A 24 3.49 11.37 -18.59
C ARG A 24 2.63 12.55 -18.16
N PRO A 25 1.63 12.93 -18.99
CA PRO A 25 0.71 13.99 -18.61
C PRO A 25 0.07 13.72 -17.25
N LYS A 26 -0.04 14.78 -16.46
CA LYS A 26 -0.81 14.77 -15.22
C LYS A 26 -2.27 14.51 -15.56
N ALA A 27 -2.91 13.59 -14.84
CA ALA A 27 -4.35 13.50 -14.84
C ALA A 27 -4.92 14.74 -14.15
N ALA A 28 -5.77 15.49 -14.83
CA ALA A 28 -6.58 16.54 -14.19
C ALA A 28 -7.68 15.86 -13.38
N ILE A 29 -7.43 15.64 -12.09
CA ILE A 29 -8.36 14.94 -11.21
C ILE A 29 -9.38 15.94 -10.67
N ASP A 30 -10.63 15.76 -11.07
CA ASP A 30 -11.77 16.48 -10.52
C ASP A 30 -12.48 15.55 -9.51
N SER A 31 -12.20 15.74 -8.24
CA SER A 31 -12.78 14.93 -7.15
C SER A 31 -14.31 15.04 -7.07
N SER A 32 -14.93 16.07 -7.66
CA SER A 32 -16.40 16.19 -7.75
C SER A 32 -17.03 15.09 -8.60
N ARG A 33 -16.23 14.42 -9.44
CA ARG A 33 -16.64 13.28 -10.27
C ARG A 33 -16.56 11.92 -9.58
N SER A 34 -16.20 11.89 -8.29
CA SER A 34 -16.17 10.64 -7.54
C SER A 34 -17.56 9.97 -7.56
N PRO A 35 -17.65 8.66 -7.84
CA PRO A 35 -18.91 7.93 -7.75
C PRO A 35 -19.38 7.77 -6.30
N TYR A 36 -18.52 8.06 -5.34
CA TYR A 36 -18.76 7.95 -3.91
C TYR A 36 -18.68 9.30 -3.23
N PRO A 37 -19.40 9.52 -2.13
CA PRO A 37 -19.07 10.58 -1.18
C PRO A 37 -17.66 10.40 -0.66
N THR A 38 -17.05 11.48 -0.18
CA THR A 38 -15.68 11.45 0.32
C THR A 38 -15.45 10.36 1.38
N PHE A 39 -14.31 9.71 1.28
CA PHE A 39 -13.78 8.78 2.27
C PHE A 39 -12.92 9.46 3.34
N ASN A 40 -12.91 10.80 3.45
CA ASN A 40 -12.02 11.56 4.32
C ASN A 40 -10.52 11.29 4.07
N ALA A 41 -10.19 10.76 2.93
CA ALA A 41 -8.85 10.45 2.46
C ALA A 41 -8.72 10.96 1.02
N THR A 42 -8.27 12.22 0.87
CA THR A 42 -8.23 12.93 -0.42
C THR A 42 -7.61 12.09 -1.53
N GLN A 43 -6.52 11.40 -1.24
CA GLN A 43 -5.85 10.60 -2.24
C GLN A 43 -6.63 9.33 -2.63
N LEU A 44 -7.40 8.74 -1.71
CA LEU A 44 -8.32 7.65 -2.05
C LEU A 44 -9.42 8.16 -2.98
N ASP A 45 -10.01 9.32 -2.64
CA ASP A 45 -11.05 9.95 -3.47
C ASP A 45 -10.53 10.26 -4.88
N GLU A 46 -9.32 10.82 -5.00
CA GLU A 46 -8.64 11.06 -6.28
C GLU A 46 -8.38 9.77 -7.05
N LYS A 47 -7.89 8.73 -6.38
CA LYS A 47 -7.62 7.42 -7.00
C LYS A 47 -8.89 6.75 -7.52
N LEU A 48 -10.02 6.91 -6.84
CA LEU A 48 -11.30 6.36 -7.29
C LEU A 48 -11.77 7.02 -8.58
N VAL A 49 -11.62 8.34 -8.70
CA VAL A 49 -11.93 9.07 -9.95
C VAL A 49 -11.04 8.56 -11.07
N LEU A 50 -9.73 8.54 -10.83
CA LEU A 50 -8.75 8.13 -11.83
C LEU A 50 -8.95 6.68 -12.28
N TYR A 51 -9.19 5.77 -11.35
CA TYR A 51 -9.47 4.36 -11.65
C TYR A 51 -10.73 4.20 -12.50
N ARG A 52 -11.79 4.95 -12.18
CA ARG A 52 -13.03 4.93 -12.98
C ARG A 52 -12.79 5.42 -14.40
N GLU A 53 -12.03 6.49 -14.57
CA GLU A 53 -11.67 7.01 -15.90
C GLU A 53 -10.80 6.00 -16.67
N TYR A 54 -9.82 5.42 -15.98
CA TYR A 54 -8.99 4.35 -16.55
C TYR A 54 -9.85 3.17 -17.05
N VAL A 55 -10.76 2.67 -16.20
CA VAL A 55 -11.63 1.54 -16.51
C VAL A 55 -12.61 1.87 -17.66
N ALA A 56 -13.09 3.10 -17.74
CA ALA A 56 -13.96 3.54 -18.82
C ALA A 56 -13.25 3.53 -20.19
N GLN A 57 -11.96 3.82 -20.22
CA GLN A 57 -11.16 3.88 -21.44
C GLN A 57 -10.52 2.54 -21.81
N ASN A 58 -10.08 1.76 -20.82
CA ASN A 58 -9.23 0.59 -21.02
C ASN A 58 -9.91 -0.74 -20.65
N GLY A 59 -11.06 -0.70 -19.96
CA GLY A 59 -11.59 -1.85 -19.25
C GLY A 59 -10.89 -2.08 -17.90
N ALA A 60 -11.27 -3.15 -17.20
CA ALA A 60 -10.58 -3.53 -15.95
C ALA A 60 -9.09 -3.80 -16.20
N PRO A 61 -8.19 -3.41 -15.30
CA PRO A 61 -6.79 -3.79 -15.42
C PRO A 61 -6.64 -5.31 -15.25
N ASP A 62 -5.67 -5.90 -15.96
CA ASP A 62 -5.31 -7.31 -15.73
C ASP A 62 -4.55 -7.45 -14.40
N ILE A 63 -3.71 -6.47 -14.07
CA ILE A 63 -2.92 -6.42 -12.85
C ILE A 63 -3.26 -5.14 -12.09
N LEU A 64 -3.70 -5.29 -10.84
CA LEU A 64 -3.92 -4.19 -9.91
C LEU A 64 -2.84 -4.17 -8.86
N ILE A 65 -2.05 -3.10 -8.83
CA ILE A 65 -1.07 -2.85 -7.78
C ILE A 65 -1.78 -2.10 -6.65
N VAL A 66 -1.67 -2.57 -5.42
CA VAL A 66 -2.23 -1.96 -4.21
C VAL A 66 -1.15 -1.82 -3.13
N GLY A 67 -1.37 -0.95 -2.16
CA GLY A 67 -0.47 -0.69 -1.05
C GLY A 67 -0.44 0.79 -0.68
N SER A 68 0.59 1.19 0.06
CA SER A 68 0.76 2.58 0.52
C SER A 68 1.47 3.47 -0.50
N SER A 69 2.04 4.59 -0.03
CA SER A 69 2.96 5.42 -0.81
C SER A 69 4.15 4.66 -1.38
N ARG A 70 4.53 3.55 -0.74
CA ARG A 70 5.60 2.69 -1.24
C ARG A 70 5.19 2.01 -2.55
N ALA A 71 4.00 1.45 -2.64
CA ALA A 71 3.45 0.91 -3.89
C ALA A 71 3.28 2.01 -4.94
N MET A 72 2.67 3.13 -4.54
CA MET A 72 2.34 4.23 -5.46
C MET A 72 3.57 4.81 -6.17
N ARG A 73 4.72 4.85 -5.49
CA ARG A 73 5.99 5.37 -6.01
C ARG A 73 6.94 4.27 -6.48
N GLY A 74 6.72 3.02 -6.06
CA GLY A 74 7.69 1.94 -6.18
C GLY A 74 7.50 1.01 -7.37
N ILE A 75 6.33 1.00 -8.01
CA ILE A 75 6.08 0.18 -9.19
C ILE A 75 5.45 1.04 -10.28
N ASP A 76 6.13 1.15 -11.42
CA ASP A 76 5.66 1.87 -12.60
C ASP A 76 4.85 0.92 -13.51
N PRO A 77 3.53 1.14 -13.68
CA PRO A 77 2.67 0.27 -14.48
C PRO A 77 3.15 0.09 -15.92
N VAL A 78 3.58 1.16 -16.57
CA VAL A 78 3.97 1.08 -17.98
C VAL A 78 5.30 0.36 -18.17
N VAL A 79 6.24 0.55 -17.26
CA VAL A 79 7.49 -0.22 -17.28
C VAL A 79 7.21 -1.70 -17.03
N LEU A 80 6.27 -2.00 -16.11
CA LEU A 80 5.85 -3.38 -15.85
C LEU A 80 5.20 -4.01 -17.08
N GLU A 81 4.26 -3.33 -17.74
CA GLU A 81 3.62 -3.77 -18.99
C GLU A 81 4.64 -4.06 -20.07
N GLN A 82 5.55 -3.11 -20.34
CA GLN A 82 6.59 -3.25 -21.36
C GLN A 82 7.55 -4.40 -21.05
N SER A 83 7.92 -4.53 -19.77
CA SER A 83 8.82 -5.60 -19.33
C SER A 83 8.16 -6.97 -19.42
N LEU A 84 6.88 -7.08 -19.06
CA LEU A 84 6.10 -8.30 -19.21
C LEU A 84 5.93 -8.69 -20.67
N ALA A 85 5.67 -7.73 -21.56
CA ALA A 85 5.59 -7.97 -22.99
C ALA A 85 6.91 -8.56 -23.54
N ALA A 86 8.04 -8.07 -23.06
CA ALA A 86 9.35 -8.60 -23.41
C ALA A 86 9.63 -10.00 -22.84
N GLN A 87 8.90 -10.43 -21.80
CA GLN A 87 8.93 -11.79 -21.24
C GLN A 87 7.89 -12.74 -21.84
N GLY A 88 7.16 -12.32 -22.90
CA GLY A 88 6.16 -13.15 -23.57
C GLY A 88 4.73 -12.98 -23.05
N PHE A 89 4.44 -11.93 -22.27
CA PHE A 89 3.11 -11.58 -21.76
C PHE A 89 2.66 -10.22 -22.34
N PRO A 90 2.47 -10.09 -23.68
CA PRO A 90 2.05 -8.84 -24.29
C PRO A 90 0.59 -8.50 -23.99
N GLY A 91 0.27 -7.21 -23.95
CA GLY A 91 -1.10 -6.72 -23.86
C GLY A 91 -1.71 -6.68 -22.47
N LEU A 92 -0.97 -7.07 -21.45
CA LEU A 92 -1.40 -6.92 -20.06
C LEU A 92 -1.55 -5.43 -19.69
N LYS A 93 -2.62 -5.08 -19.01
CA LYS A 93 -2.96 -3.74 -18.55
C LYS A 93 -2.74 -3.66 -17.05
N VAL A 94 -1.99 -2.67 -16.60
CA VAL A 94 -1.61 -2.49 -15.20
C VAL A 94 -2.10 -1.15 -14.67
N PHE A 95 -2.70 -1.15 -13.48
CA PHE A 95 -3.06 0.07 -12.77
C PHE A 95 -2.49 0.07 -11.36
N ASN A 96 -1.92 1.19 -10.93
CA ASN A 96 -1.40 1.38 -9.59
C ASN A 96 -2.40 2.12 -8.70
N PHE A 97 -3.05 1.38 -7.81
CA PHE A 97 -4.01 1.90 -6.84
C PHE A 97 -3.37 2.13 -5.45
N GLY A 98 -2.08 2.40 -5.38
CA GLY A 98 -1.43 2.77 -4.12
C GLY A 98 -2.01 4.06 -3.53
N VAL A 99 -2.22 4.08 -2.20
CA VAL A 99 -2.79 5.22 -1.45
C VAL A 99 -1.89 5.54 -0.26
N ASN A 100 -1.47 6.80 -0.09
CA ASN A 100 -0.61 7.19 1.02
C ASN A 100 -1.15 6.73 2.37
N GLY A 101 -0.27 6.12 3.16
CA GLY A 101 -0.60 5.65 4.50
C GLY A 101 -1.56 4.45 4.54
N ALA A 102 -1.85 3.82 3.39
CA ALA A 102 -2.65 2.61 3.38
C ALA A 102 -1.95 1.49 4.15
N THR A 103 -2.74 0.76 4.91
CA THR A 103 -2.37 -0.46 5.64
C THR A 103 -3.06 -1.65 5.00
N ALA A 104 -2.82 -2.85 5.51
CA ALA A 104 -3.52 -4.04 5.03
C ALA A 104 -5.05 -3.89 5.15
N GLN A 105 -5.56 -3.24 6.22
CA GLN A 105 -7.00 -2.95 6.35
C GLN A 105 -7.53 -2.03 5.25
N VAL A 106 -6.77 -1.00 4.87
CA VAL A 106 -7.18 -0.10 3.78
C VAL A 106 -7.15 -0.82 2.44
N VAL A 107 -6.14 -1.64 2.19
CA VAL A 107 -6.04 -2.45 0.97
C VAL A 107 -7.20 -3.44 0.88
N ASP A 108 -7.48 -4.15 1.96
CA ASP A 108 -8.61 -5.08 2.05
C ASP A 108 -9.95 -4.38 1.76
N LEU A 109 -10.17 -3.22 2.38
CA LEU A 109 -11.35 -2.39 2.14
C LEU A 109 -11.49 -1.98 0.67
N ILE A 110 -10.40 -1.51 0.05
CA ILE A 110 -10.40 -1.10 -1.37
C ILE A 110 -10.80 -2.29 -2.24
N VAL A 111 -10.12 -3.42 -2.10
CA VAL A 111 -10.29 -4.57 -2.99
C VAL A 111 -11.64 -5.25 -2.78
N ARG A 112 -12.05 -5.47 -1.53
CA ARG A 112 -13.25 -6.27 -1.24
C ARG A 112 -14.55 -5.49 -1.17
N ARG A 113 -14.51 -4.16 -0.96
CA ARG A 113 -15.73 -3.38 -0.72
C ARG A 113 -15.90 -2.18 -1.64
N ILE A 114 -14.82 -1.57 -2.11
CA ILE A 114 -14.89 -0.35 -2.91
C ILE A 114 -14.88 -0.66 -4.40
N LEU A 115 -14.01 -1.57 -4.84
CA LEU A 115 -13.92 -1.91 -6.26
C LEU A 115 -15.11 -2.75 -6.71
N PRO A 116 -15.68 -2.48 -7.90
CA PRO A 116 -16.81 -3.25 -8.44
C PRO A 116 -16.41 -4.71 -8.71
N PHE A 117 -17.20 -5.66 -8.23
CA PHE A 117 -16.96 -7.10 -8.41
C PHE A 117 -16.87 -7.53 -9.88
N GLU A 118 -17.66 -6.90 -10.74
CA GLU A 118 -17.71 -7.21 -12.17
C GLU A 118 -16.45 -6.77 -12.94
N LYS A 119 -15.60 -5.99 -12.27
CA LYS A 119 -14.39 -5.40 -12.85
C LYS A 119 -13.13 -5.73 -12.04
N MET A 120 -13.11 -6.92 -11.44
CA MET A 120 -11.94 -7.38 -10.70
C MET A 120 -10.76 -7.66 -11.64
N PRO A 121 -9.53 -7.37 -11.21
CA PRO A 121 -8.32 -7.70 -11.96
C PRO A 121 -8.10 -9.21 -12.02
N LYS A 122 -7.27 -9.65 -12.96
CA LYS A 122 -6.84 -11.06 -13.05
C LYS A 122 -5.73 -11.40 -12.06
N MET A 123 -5.05 -10.40 -11.51
CA MET A 123 -4.01 -10.53 -10.48
C MET A 123 -3.98 -9.29 -9.59
N ILE A 124 -3.69 -9.47 -8.30
CA ILE A 124 -3.44 -8.39 -7.36
C ILE A 124 -2.00 -8.47 -6.87
N VAL A 125 -1.30 -7.33 -6.95
CA VAL A 125 0.05 -7.15 -6.41
C VAL A 125 -0.04 -6.21 -5.22
N PHE A 126 0.05 -6.74 -4.00
CA PHE A 126 0.13 -5.95 -2.78
C PHE A 126 1.59 -5.65 -2.47
N ALA A 127 2.03 -4.45 -2.80
CA ALA A 127 3.41 -4.03 -2.65
C ALA A 127 3.55 -3.03 -1.52
N ASP A 128 4.27 -3.40 -0.45
CA ASP A 128 4.48 -2.54 0.72
C ASP A 128 5.70 -3.00 1.55
N GLY A 129 5.65 -2.84 2.85
CA GLY A 129 6.61 -3.30 3.85
C GLY A 129 5.96 -3.42 5.22
N SER A 130 6.76 -3.77 6.23
CA SER A 130 6.32 -4.12 7.57
C SER A 130 5.36 -3.13 8.22
N ARG A 131 5.55 -1.83 7.98
CA ARG A 131 4.73 -0.76 8.55
C ARG A 131 3.25 -0.85 8.19
N ALA A 132 2.93 -1.34 6.98
CA ALA A 132 1.55 -1.53 6.55
C ALA A 132 0.85 -2.70 7.26
N PHE A 133 1.61 -3.59 7.89
CA PHE A 133 1.13 -4.78 8.58
C PHE A 133 1.24 -4.67 10.12
N ASN A 134 1.76 -3.56 10.64
CA ASN A 134 1.86 -3.34 12.09
C ASN A 134 0.48 -3.06 12.70
N SER A 135 -0.06 -4.01 13.45
CA SER A 135 -1.34 -3.89 14.18
C SER A 135 -1.23 -3.06 15.46
N GLY A 136 -0.02 -2.92 16.02
CA GLY A 136 0.20 -2.21 17.27
C GLY A 136 0.16 -0.69 17.14
N ARG A 137 0.31 -0.14 15.93
CA ARG A 137 0.21 1.29 15.70
C ARG A 137 -1.22 1.76 15.43
N VAL A 138 -1.47 3.05 15.64
CA VAL A 138 -2.75 3.67 15.25
C VAL A 138 -2.85 3.75 13.73
N ASP A 139 -3.91 3.18 13.17
CA ASP A 139 -4.20 3.26 11.74
C ASP A 139 -4.99 4.54 11.42
N ILE A 140 -4.27 5.65 11.25
CA ILE A 140 -4.87 6.96 11.03
C ILE A 140 -5.70 6.96 9.72
N THR A 141 -5.18 6.33 8.68
CA THR A 141 -5.82 6.32 7.35
C THR A 141 -7.12 5.52 7.38
N TYR A 142 -7.09 4.30 7.92
CA TYR A 142 -8.29 3.49 8.04
C TYR A 142 -9.33 4.16 8.94
N ASN A 143 -8.92 4.71 10.09
CA ASN A 143 -9.83 5.37 11.02
C ASN A 143 -10.52 6.59 10.40
N ALA A 144 -9.80 7.40 9.60
CA ALA A 144 -10.39 8.51 8.88
C ALA A 144 -11.42 8.04 7.83
N ILE A 145 -11.11 6.95 7.14
CA ILE A 145 -12.03 6.34 6.16
C ILE A 145 -13.27 5.77 6.87
N ALA A 146 -13.11 5.04 7.95
CA ALA A 146 -14.20 4.34 8.65
C ALA A 146 -15.30 5.27 9.17
N VAL A 147 -14.98 6.51 9.52
CA VAL A 147 -15.96 7.53 9.95
C VAL A 147 -16.55 8.35 8.80
N SER A 148 -16.12 8.13 7.57
CA SER A 148 -16.50 8.91 6.40
C SER A 148 -17.92 8.63 5.91
N GLN A 149 -18.47 9.55 5.11
CA GLN A 149 -19.73 9.32 4.41
C GLN A 149 -19.61 8.23 3.33
N GLY A 150 -18.46 8.15 2.66
CA GLY A 150 -18.17 7.13 1.66
C GLY A 150 -18.29 5.74 2.25
N PHE A 151 -17.64 5.51 3.40
CA PHE A 151 -17.67 4.21 4.09
C PHE A 151 -19.07 3.78 4.50
N ARG A 152 -19.91 4.70 5.05
CA ARG A 152 -21.28 4.41 5.48
C ARG A 152 -22.21 3.99 4.33
N LYS A 153 -21.87 4.36 3.10
CA LYS A 153 -22.66 4.01 1.90
C LYS A 153 -22.14 2.77 1.17
N LEU A 154 -21.03 2.20 1.63
CA LEU A 154 -20.55 0.94 1.07
C LEU A 154 -21.55 -0.19 1.38
N PRO A 155 -21.75 -1.11 0.44
CA PRO A 155 -22.47 -2.34 0.73
C PRO A 155 -21.78 -3.11 1.85
N GLU A 156 -22.53 -3.93 2.58
CA GLU A 156 -21.92 -4.86 3.53
C GLU A 156 -20.91 -5.74 2.83
N ALA A 157 -19.86 -6.13 3.58
CA ALA A 157 -18.85 -7.04 3.02
C ALA A 157 -19.56 -8.33 2.57
N PRO A 158 -19.23 -8.88 1.38
CA PRO A 158 -19.79 -10.15 0.98
C PRO A 158 -19.48 -11.19 2.05
N SER A 159 -20.52 -11.89 2.51
CA SER A 159 -20.32 -13.04 3.38
C SER A 159 -19.64 -14.14 2.56
N ASP A 160 -18.41 -14.51 2.91
CA ASP A 160 -17.65 -15.57 2.24
C ASP A 160 -18.20 -16.99 2.58
N THR A 161 -19.43 -17.08 3.09
CA THR A 161 -20.12 -18.35 3.28
C THR A 161 -20.74 -18.75 1.93
N PRO A 162 -20.29 -19.84 1.28
CA PRO A 162 -21.02 -20.39 0.15
C PRO A 162 -22.44 -20.69 0.63
N ALA A 163 -23.43 -20.20 -0.09
CA ALA A 163 -24.82 -20.56 0.14
C ALA A 163 -24.96 -22.08 -0.04
N THR A 164 -24.80 -22.80 1.03
CA THR A 164 -25.22 -24.19 1.10
C THR A 164 -26.75 -24.15 1.23
N GLU A 165 -27.43 -24.22 0.10
CA GLU A 165 -28.81 -24.59 0.07
C GLU A 165 -28.93 -26.00 0.67
N SER A 166 -29.54 -26.07 1.84
CA SER A 166 -30.20 -27.29 2.30
C SER A 166 -31.43 -26.87 3.09
N PRO A 167 -32.61 -27.16 2.59
CA PRO A 167 -33.81 -27.04 3.38
C PRO A 167 -33.90 -28.28 4.30
N LEU A 168 -33.79 -28.09 5.58
CA LEU A 168 -34.21 -29.11 6.53
C LEU A 168 -35.40 -28.62 7.35
N PRO A 169 -36.36 -29.52 7.62
CA PRO A 169 -37.68 -29.15 8.05
C PRO A 169 -37.74 -28.73 9.52
N THR A 170 -38.61 -27.78 9.74
CA THR A 170 -39.12 -27.38 11.06
C THR A 170 -39.86 -28.56 11.69
N GLU A 171 -39.37 -29.08 12.83
CA GLU A 171 -40.24 -29.56 13.91
C GLU A 171 -39.45 -29.88 15.19
N ALA A 172 -39.98 -29.26 16.25
CA ALA A 172 -40.02 -29.67 17.65
C ALA A 172 -38.71 -29.90 18.41
N LEU A 173 -38.47 -29.06 19.42
CA LEU A 173 -38.70 -29.44 20.82
C LEU A 173 -38.30 -28.29 21.77
N THR A 174 -39.33 -27.77 22.41
CA THR A 174 -39.26 -27.00 23.64
C THR A 174 -38.71 -27.84 24.79
N LYS A 175 -37.66 -27.37 25.46
CA LYS A 175 -37.51 -27.35 26.93
C LYS A 175 -36.20 -26.67 27.34
N PRO A 176 -36.21 -25.95 28.48
CA PRO A 176 -35.07 -25.15 28.92
C PRO A 176 -34.10 -25.98 29.77
N LEU A 177 -32.83 -25.77 29.60
CA LEU A 177 -31.81 -26.11 30.61
C LEU A 177 -30.79 -24.98 30.75
N GLU A 178 -30.57 -24.68 32.00
CA GLU A 178 -29.76 -23.59 32.53
C GLU A 178 -28.29 -23.72 32.20
N THR A 179 -27.69 -22.55 32.02
CA THR A 179 -26.38 -22.09 32.47
C THR A 179 -25.16 -23.02 32.30
N ILE A 180 -24.34 -22.76 31.31
CA ILE A 180 -22.89 -22.52 31.52
C ILE A 180 -22.42 -21.54 30.44
N SER A 181 -22.06 -20.35 30.92
CA SER A 181 -21.42 -19.28 30.18
C SER A 181 -20.03 -19.71 29.71
N ARG A 182 -19.80 -19.78 28.42
CA ARG A 182 -18.47 -19.58 27.81
C ARG A 182 -18.65 -18.77 26.56
N THR A 183 -18.22 -17.54 26.67
CA THR A 183 -18.15 -16.49 25.67
C THR A 183 -17.41 -16.95 24.43
N ASN A 184 -18.13 -17.20 23.35
CA ASN A 184 -17.61 -17.05 22.00
C ASN A 184 -18.04 -15.66 21.53
N THR A 185 -17.26 -14.65 21.88
CA THR A 185 -17.37 -13.32 21.31
C THR A 185 -16.83 -13.41 19.90
N THR A 186 -17.70 -13.38 18.92
CA THR A 186 -17.32 -13.28 17.52
C THR A 186 -16.59 -11.95 17.32
N ILE A 187 -15.48 -11.97 16.60
CA ILE A 187 -14.61 -10.82 16.28
C ILE A 187 -15.42 -9.64 15.70
N SER A 188 -16.54 -9.92 15.03
CA SER A 188 -17.50 -8.93 14.53
C SER A 188 -18.10 -8.04 15.63
N ASP A 189 -18.38 -8.56 16.81
CA ASP A 189 -19.01 -7.81 17.90
C ASP A 189 -17.99 -6.88 18.58
N SER A 190 -16.71 -7.24 18.59
CA SER A 190 -15.61 -6.38 19.10
C SER A 190 -15.40 -5.13 18.26
N TYR A 191 -15.53 -5.23 16.93
CA TYR A 191 -15.44 -4.07 16.02
C TYR A 191 -16.64 -3.12 16.18
N LYS A 192 -17.83 -3.68 16.38
CA LYS A 192 -19.05 -2.92 16.62
C LYS A 192 -18.97 -2.16 17.93
N ASP A 193 -18.52 -2.82 18.98
CA ASP A 193 -18.40 -2.26 20.33
C ASP A 193 -17.33 -1.13 20.40
N LEU A 194 -16.23 -1.26 19.67
CA LEU A 194 -15.18 -0.22 19.58
C LEU A 194 -15.65 0.97 18.75
N ASN A 195 -16.36 0.70 17.67
CA ASN A 195 -16.93 1.73 16.81
C ASN A 195 -18.06 2.49 17.51
N ASP A 196 -18.90 1.78 18.26
CA ASP A 196 -20.00 2.38 19.02
C ASP A 196 -19.48 3.21 20.20
N LYS A 197 -18.43 2.78 20.89
CA LYS A 197 -17.75 3.57 21.94
C LYS A 197 -17.06 4.81 21.38
N LEU A 198 -16.47 4.71 20.18
CA LEU A 198 -15.85 5.86 19.52
C LEU A 198 -16.90 6.86 19.02
N LEU A 199 -18.03 6.36 18.52
CA LEU A 199 -19.17 7.16 18.10
C LEU A 199 -19.89 7.81 19.29
N GLU A 200 -19.97 7.14 20.42
CA GLU A 200 -20.54 7.67 21.66
C GLU A 200 -19.64 8.78 22.25
N GLN A 201 -18.32 8.61 22.22
CA GLN A 201 -17.38 9.65 22.60
C GLN A 201 -17.37 10.84 21.63
N LEU A 202 -17.61 10.62 20.35
CA LEU A 202 -17.72 11.66 19.34
C LEU A 202 -19.12 12.30 19.32
N GLY A 203 -20.16 11.56 19.65
CA GLY A 203 -21.56 12.04 19.73
C GLY A 203 -21.81 12.97 20.92
N SER A 204 -21.06 12.84 22.02
CA SER A 204 -21.13 13.75 23.17
C SER A 204 -20.42 15.10 22.94
N LEU A 205 -19.73 15.26 21.81
CA LEU A 205 -19.01 16.47 21.41
C LEU A 205 -19.84 17.31 20.44
N SER A 206 -21.02 17.74 20.85
CA SER A 206 -21.85 18.74 20.12
C SER A 206 -21.17 20.12 20.01
N THR A 207 -19.96 20.28 20.52
CA THR A 207 -19.06 21.43 20.37
C THR A 207 -17.98 21.24 19.29
N VAL A 208 -18.16 20.29 18.39
CA VAL A 208 -17.16 19.88 17.40
C VAL A 208 -16.90 20.93 16.32
N TYR A 209 -17.80 21.88 16.11
CA TYR A 209 -17.58 22.94 15.11
C TYR A 209 -16.43 23.90 15.50
N GLU A 210 -16.23 24.17 16.77
CA GLU A 210 -15.11 25.02 17.23
C GLU A 210 -13.76 24.29 17.32
N LYS A 211 -13.78 22.96 17.42
CA LYS A 211 -12.55 22.13 17.49
C LYS A 211 -12.10 21.57 16.15
N ARG A 212 -12.84 21.79 15.08
CA ARG A 212 -12.48 21.34 13.72
C ARG A 212 -11.07 21.82 13.32
N ASP A 213 -10.73 23.07 13.66
CA ASP A 213 -9.41 23.63 13.37
C ASP A 213 -8.31 23.09 14.28
N GLN A 214 -8.64 22.64 15.50
CA GLN A 214 -7.67 21.97 16.37
C GLN A 214 -7.40 20.54 15.91
N ILE A 215 -8.44 19.82 15.50
CA ILE A 215 -8.31 18.47 14.93
C ILE A 215 -7.58 18.53 13.59
N GLN A 216 -7.89 19.52 12.75
CA GLN A 216 -7.15 19.74 11.50
C GLN A 216 -5.69 20.13 11.77
N ARG A 217 -5.40 20.92 12.78
CA ARG A 217 -4.02 21.25 13.19
C ARG A 217 -3.31 20.07 13.79
N PHE A 218 -3.97 19.27 14.63
CA PHE A 218 -3.43 18.03 15.18
C PHE A 218 -3.15 17.00 14.09
N LEU A 219 -4.09 16.79 13.17
CA LEU A 219 -3.91 15.94 11.99
C LEU A 219 -2.79 16.49 11.09
N LYS A 220 -2.75 17.79 10.82
CA LYS A 220 -1.64 18.41 10.06
C LYS A 220 -0.31 18.23 10.76
N THR A 221 -0.24 18.29 12.08
CA THR A 221 1.01 18.13 12.84
C THR A 221 1.48 16.66 12.84
N GLN A 222 0.57 15.70 12.94
CA GLN A 222 0.88 14.28 12.83
C GLN A 222 1.23 13.89 11.36
N PHE A 223 0.57 14.52 10.39
CA PHE A 223 0.90 14.32 8.97
C PHE A 223 2.15 15.08 8.53
N SER A 224 2.54 16.18 9.21
CA SER A 224 3.74 16.95 8.85
C SER A 224 5.03 16.26 9.27
N THR A 225 5.02 15.33 10.23
CA THR A 225 6.19 14.47 10.51
C THR A 225 6.41 13.40 9.45
N ALA A 226 5.37 13.01 8.71
CA ALA A 226 5.49 12.12 7.53
C ALA A 226 5.59 12.90 6.20
N PHE A 227 5.17 14.17 6.19
CA PHE A 227 5.17 15.07 5.04
C PHE A 227 5.46 16.48 5.53
N VAL A 228 6.73 16.88 5.54
CA VAL A 228 7.09 18.29 5.69
C VAL A 228 6.58 19.01 4.44
N GLN A 229 5.40 19.65 4.55
CA GLN A 229 5.09 20.75 3.64
C GLN A 229 5.97 21.92 4.03
N PRO A 230 6.66 22.57 3.09
CA PRO A 230 7.29 23.86 3.36
C PRO A 230 6.17 24.83 3.76
N SER A 231 6.32 25.45 4.92
CA SER A 231 5.48 26.55 5.37
C SER A 231 5.52 27.64 4.29
N ALA A 232 4.34 28.05 3.82
CA ALA A 232 4.21 29.17 2.91
C ALA A 232 4.46 30.48 3.67
N SER A 233 5.74 30.79 3.91
CA SER A 233 6.21 32.12 4.34
C SER A 233 7.73 32.17 4.23
N ASP A 234 8.24 32.14 3.01
CA ASP A 234 9.47 32.86 2.65
C ASP A 234 9.57 32.94 1.12
N PRO A 235 9.41 34.15 0.50
CA PRO A 235 9.46 34.28 -0.94
C PRO A 235 10.86 34.50 -1.52
N THR A 236 11.94 34.18 -0.78
CA THR A 236 13.32 34.44 -1.23
C THR A 236 14.26 33.27 -0.93
N GLY A 237 13.96 32.08 -1.45
CA GLY A 237 14.88 30.93 -1.38
C GLY A 237 14.85 30.14 -2.67
N GLU A 238 15.82 30.37 -3.54
CA GLU A 238 16.06 29.63 -4.80
C GLU A 238 16.40 28.14 -4.60
N ASP A 239 16.32 27.60 -3.37
CA ASP A 239 16.65 26.21 -3.01
C ASP A 239 15.47 25.41 -2.43
N ALA A 240 14.22 25.84 -2.63
CA ALA A 240 13.12 24.93 -2.44
C ALA A 240 13.30 23.79 -3.45
N ILE A 241 13.69 22.59 -2.96
CA ILE A 241 13.62 21.38 -3.79
C ILE A 241 12.21 21.38 -4.35
N PRO A 242 12.01 21.56 -5.66
CA PRO A 242 10.70 21.39 -6.23
C PRO A 242 10.29 19.99 -5.81
N LEU A 243 9.22 19.85 -5.04
CA LEU A 243 8.56 18.57 -4.83
C LEU A 243 7.95 18.22 -6.20
N ASP A 244 8.86 17.87 -7.10
CA ASP A 244 8.57 17.38 -8.42
C ASP A 244 7.71 16.14 -8.22
N GLY A 245 6.41 16.27 -8.36
CA GLY A 245 5.48 15.20 -8.16
C GLY A 245 4.39 15.37 -7.10
N GLN A 246 4.37 16.42 -6.30
CA GLN A 246 3.18 16.67 -5.47
C GLN A 246 1.96 16.93 -6.36
N GLY A 247 1.05 15.95 -6.37
CA GLY A 247 -0.16 16.00 -7.17
C GLY A 247 0.01 15.61 -8.64
N LEU A 248 1.07 14.95 -9.02
CA LEU A 248 1.35 14.51 -10.40
C LEU A 248 1.23 12.99 -10.57
N ILE A 249 0.17 12.40 -10.01
CA ILE A 249 -0.18 11.01 -10.32
C ILE A 249 -0.48 10.91 -11.81
N ASP A 250 0.13 9.96 -12.50
CA ASP A 250 -0.15 9.73 -13.92
C ASP A 250 -1.49 9.01 -14.14
N ILE A 251 -1.90 8.87 -15.41
CA ILE A 251 -3.17 8.24 -15.77
C ILE A 251 -3.27 6.76 -15.38
N ASN A 252 -2.16 6.09 -15.12
CA ASN A 252 -2.10 4.71 -14.66
C ASN A 252 -1.97 4.60 -13.13
N GLY A 253 -2.09 5.74 -12.42
CA GLY A 253 -2.06 5.79 -10.97
C GLY A 253 -0.67 5.82 -10.33
N PHE A 254 0.39 5.89 -11.09
CA PHE A 254 1.77 5.97 -10.60
C PHE A 254 2.15 7.41 -10.23
N LEU A 255 2.95 7.59 -9.17
CA LEU A 255 3.50 8.86 -8.77
C LEU A 255 5.03 8.90 -9.03
N PRO A 256 5.48 9.41 -10.18
CA PRO A 256 6.89 9.49 -10.52
C PRO A 256 7.59 10.63 -9.77
N ILE A 257 8.44 10.29 -8.80
CA ILE A 257 9.28 11.26 -8.09
C ILE A 257 10.66 11.27 -8.73
N SER A 258 11.15 12.43 -9.16
CA SER A 258 12.44 12.56 -9.83
C SER A 258 13.60 12.79 -8.86
N ASN A 259 13.34 13.27 -7.64
CA ASN A 259 14.35 13.53 -6.63
C ASN A 259 15.18 12.29 -6.33
N ARG A 260 16.49 12.50 -6.14
CA ARG A 260 17.42 11.46 -5.69
C ARG A 260 17.78 11.69 -4.24
N PHE A 261 17.70 10.65 -3.44
CA PHE A 261 18.07 10.70 -2.04
C PHE A 261 19.58 10.88 -1.89
N ASN A 262 19.97 12.01 -1.31
CA ASN A 262 21.34 12.26 -0.90
C ASN A 262 21.38 12.41 0.62
N PRO A 263 21.95 11.44 1.37
CA PRO A 263 21.99 11.49 2.83
C PRO A 263 22.66 12.74 3.38
N ALA A 264 23.70 13.23 2.70
CA ALA A 264 24.48 14.39 3.16
C ALA A 264 23.65 15.69 3.18
N THR A 265 22.77 15.87 2.21
CA THR A 265 21.89 17.04 2.13
C THR A 265 20.53 16.83 2.77
N TYR A 266 20.00 15.61 2.71
CA TYR A 266 18.71 15.28 3.28
C TYR A 266 18.68 15.53 4.80
N TYR A 267 19.66 14.99 5.53
CA TYR A 267 19.71 15.12 6.99
C TYR A 267 20.21 16.47 7.50
N GLN A 268 20.55 17.40 6.61
CA GLN A 268 20.71 18.82 6.97
C GLN A 268 19.33 19.50 7.14
N LYS A 269 18.31 19.03 6.37
CA LYS A 269 16.96 19.60 6.39
C LYS A 269 16.00 18.82 7.29
N PHE A 270 16.18 17.51 7.38
CA PHE A 270 15.27 16.60 8.11
C PHE A 270 16.04 15.84 9.19
N ALA A 271 15.48 15.83 10.39
CA ALA A 271 16.07 15.05 11.48
C ALA A 271 16.04 13.54 11.13
N ARG A 272 17.06 12.81 11.59
CA ARG A 272 17.02 11.36 11.57
C ARG A 272 15.95 10.87 12.54
N VAL A 273 15.11 9.96 12.07
CA VAL A 273 14.12 9.33 12.93
C VAL A 273 14.81 8.23 13.71
N PRO A 274 14.87 8.30 15.07
CA PRO A 274 15.40 7.21 15.89
C PRO A 274 14.57 5.93 15.71
N GLY A 275 15.23 4.77 15.55
CA GLY A 275 14.56 3.52 15.23
C GLY A 275 13.45 3.13 16.19
N ASN A 276 13.72 3.19 17.51
CA ASN A 276 12.77 2.87 18.58
C ASN A 276 11.74 3.99 18.86
N SER A 277 11.89 5.15 18.26
CA SER A 277 10.96 6.28 18.38
C SER A 277 10.16 6.53 17.10
N ASP A 278 10.33 5.69 16.09
CA ASP A 278 9.55 5.77 14.85
C ASP A 278 8.13 5.25 15.10
N ALA A 279 7.16 6.14 15.00
CA ALA A 279 5.75 5.80 15.27
C ALA A 279 5.20 4.66 14.38
N ASP A 280 5.79 4.44 13.19
CA ASP A 280 5.39 3.34 12.31
C ASP A 280 5.85 1.97 12.83
N TYR A 281 6.87 1.93 13.70
CA TYR A 281 7.39 0.70 14.34
C TYR A 281 7.06 0.65 15.83
N GLU A 282 6.44 1.68 16.38
CA GLU A 282 6.02 1.68 17.78
C GLU A 282 4.99 0.58 18.03
N GLY A 283 5.14 -0.13 19.16
CA GLY A 283 4.25 -1.23 19.50
C GLY A 283 4.17 -2.31 18.42
N PHE A 284 5.28 -2.58 17.70
CA PHE A 284 5.29 -3.48 16.55
C PHE A 284 4.67 -4.84 16.86
N ASP A 285 3.54 -5.11 16.22
CA ASP A 285 2.78 -6.34 16.38
C ASP A 285 2.20 -6.78 15.02
N LEU A 286 2.60 -7.96 14.59
CA LEU A 286 2.14 -8.58 13.35
C LEU A 286 0.88 -9.44 13.55
N ASN A 287 0.33 -9.50 14.77
CA ASN A 287 -0.94 -10.15 15.06
C ASN A 287 -2.07 -9.10 15.16
N GLY A 288 -3.28 -9.49 14.82
CA GLY A 288 -4.47 -8.63 14.94
C GLY A 288 -4.95 -8.07 13.60
N ARG A 289 -5.52 -6.87 13.63
CA ARG A 289 -6.34 -6.33 12.52
C ARG A 289 -5.66 -6.30 11.14
N GLN A 290 -4.36 -6.08 11.07
CA GLN A 290 -3.68 -6.05 9.78
C GLN A 290 -3.48 -7.46 9.22
N THR A 291 -3.22 -8.43 10.11
CA THR A 291 -3.17 -9.86 9.76
C THR A 291 -4.54 -10.38 9.34
N ASP A 292 -5.60 -10.01 10.06
CA ASP A 292 -6.97 -10.38 9.71
C ASP A 292 -7.34 -9.83 8.33
N ALA A 293 -6.96 -8.59 8.04
CA ALA A 293 -7.17 -7.98 6.73
C ALA A 293 -6.41 -8.71 5.61
N LEU A 294 -5.14 -9.09 5.85
CA LEU A 294 -4.38 -9.89 4.89
C LEU A 294 -5.03 -11.25 4.65
N ARG A 295 -5.47 -11.91 5.72
CA ARG A 295 -6.18 -13.20 5.65
C ARG A 295 -7.48 -13.07 4.83
N ASN A 296 -8.30 -12.09 5.14
CA ASN A 296 -9.53 -11.81 4.42
C ASN A 296 -9.27 -11.55 2.92
N LEU A 297 -8.25 -10.74 2.61
CA LEU A 297 -7.87 -10.46 1.23
C LEU A 297 -7.40 -11.72 0.50
N ALA A 298 -6.57 -12.56 1.15
CA ALA A 298 -6.06 -13.79 0.55
C ALA A 298 -7.18 -14.82 0.32
N GLU A 299 -8.10 -14.98 1.26
CA GLU A 299 -9.25 -15.87 1.12
C GLU A 299 -10.18 -15.38 0.00
N PHE A 300 -10.46 -14.08 -0.03
CA PHE A 300 -11.28 -13.46 -1.08
C PHE A 300 -10.69 -13.66 -2.47
N THR A 301 -9.40 -13.42 -2.64
CA THR A 301 -8.73 -13.57 -3.94
C THR A 301 -8.65 -15.04 -4.36
N ARG A 302 -8.38 -15.93 -3.41
CA ARG A 302 -8.34 -17.38 -3.64
C ARG A 302 -9.72 -17.92 -4.06
N SER A 303 -10.81 -17.49 -3.40
CA SER A 303 -12.17 -17.91 -3.75
C SER A 303 -12.59 -17.53 -5.17
N ARG A 304 -11.91 -16.55 -5.77
CA ARG A 304 -12.13 -16.03 -7.13
C ARG A 304 -11.07 -16.43 -8.14
N ASN A 305 -10.13 -17.30 -7.75
CA ASN A 305 -8.99 -17.70 -8.58
C ASN A 305 -8.14 -16.50 -9.07
N ILE A 306 -8.08 -15.43 -8.29
CA ILE A 306 -7.24 -14.25 -8.53
C ILE A 306 -5.93 -14.47 -7.78
N PRO A 307 -4.78 -14.63 -8.43
CA PRO A 307 -3.49 -14.68 -7.75
C PRO A 307 -3.23 -13.41 -6.94
N LEU A 308 -2.84 -13.59 -5.69
CA LEU A 308 -2.33 -12.53 -4.82
C LEU A 308 -0.81 -12.65 -4.72
N VAL A 309 -0.11 -11.57 -5.04
CA VAL A 309 1.33 -11.46 -4.88
C VAL A 309 1.62 -10.38 -3.85
N VAL A 310 2.32 -10.71 -2.77
CA VAL A 310 2.76 -9.75 -1.76
C VAL A 310 4.24 -9.48 -1.95
N ILE A 311 4.61 -8.22 -2.14
CA ILE A 311 5.99 -7.79 -2.39
C ILE A 311 6.44 -6.87 -1.25
N ASN A 312 7.49 -7.27 -0.53
CA ASN A 312 8.19 -6.40 0.39
C ASN A 312 9.16 -5.51 -0.41
N LEU A 313 8.87 -4.21 -0.48
CA LEU A 313 9.61 -3.26 -1.30
C LEU A 313 10.94 -2.85 -0.65
N PRO A 314 11.92 -2.38 -1.45
CA PRO A 314 13.25 -1.98 -0.97
C PRO A 314 13.23 -0.81 0.02
N LEU A 315 14.19 -0.83 0.95
CA LEU A 315 14.55 0.26 1.84
C LEU A 315 16.04 0.58 1.72
N THR A 316 16.41 1.83 2.02
CA THR A 316 17.86 2.17 2.07
C THR A 316 18.52 1.55 3.30
N GLU A 317 19.80 1.21 3.18
CA GLU A 317 20.60 0.73 4.30
C GLU A 317 20.65 1.74 5.46
N ILE A 318 20.62 3.02 5.13
CA ILE A 318 20.62 4.12 6.11
C ILE A 318 19.36 4.15 6.94
N TYR A 319 18.21 3.76 6.35
CA TYR A 319 16.95 3.65 7.06
C TYR A 319 16.91 2.42 7.98
N LEU A 320 17.54 1.32 7.57
CA LEU A 320 17.57 0.05 8.27
C LEU A 320 18.58 0.07 9.43
N ASP A 321 18.29 0.86 10.48
CA ASP A 321 19.02 0.77 11.73
C ASP A 321 18.77 -0.61 12.43
N PRO A 322 19.51 -0.96 13.50
CA PRO A 322 19.37 -2.27 14.13
C PRO A 322 17.94 -2.59 14.59
N TYR A 323 17.21 -1.60 15.12
CA TYR A 323 15.82 -1.80 15.59
C TYR A 323 14.86 -2.09 14.43
N ARG A 324 14.91 -1.29 13.35
CA ARG A 324 14.07 -1.51 12.16
C ARG A 324 14.44 -2.79 11.44
N ARG A 325 15.72 -3.11 11.36
CA ARG A 325 16.20 -4.36 10.74
C ARG A 325 15.65 -5.59 11.46
N GLU A 326 15.61 -5.58 12.79
CA GLU A 326 15.01 -6.66 13.58
C GLU A 326 13.52 -6.83 13.23
N ARG A 327 12.76 -5.73 13.17
CA ARG A 327 11.32 -5.76 12.83
C ARG A 327 11.07 -6.17 11.38
N GLU A 328 11.90 -5.72 10.46
CA GLU A 328 11.81 -6.17 9.06
C GLU A 328 12.13 -7.66 8.92
N GLN A 329 13.09 -8.20 9.67
CA GLN A 329 13.36 -9.65 9.69
C GLN A 329 12.20 -10.44 10.28
N GLU A 330 11.57 -9.96 11.35
CA GLU A 330 10.37 -10.54 11.93
C GLU A 330 9.23 -10.57 10.90
N PHE A 331 9.05 -9.48 10.17
CA PHE A 331 8.06 -9.36 9.09
C PHE A 331 8.34 -10.30 7.92
N GLN A 332 9.58 -10.45 7.48
CA GLN A 332 9.96 -11.40 6.43
C GLN A 332 9.56 -12.83 6.80
N GLN A 333 9.87 -13.25 8.02
CA GLN A 333 9.51 -14.59 8.53
C GLN A 333 7.99 -14.74 8.65
N TYR A 334 7.30 -13.70 9.11
CA TYR A 334 5.84 -13.66 9.19
C TYR A 334 5.21 -13.85 7.80
N LEU A 335 5.61 -13.08 6.79
CA LEU A 335 5.06 -13.20 5.44
C LEU A 335 5.37 -14.55 4.80
N LEU A 336 6.55 -15.12 5.06
CA LEU A 336 6.90 -16.46 4.57
C LEU A 336 5.94 -17.53 5.14
N ARG A 337 5.62 -17.46 6.43
CA ARG A 337 4.65 -18.37 7.05
C ARG A 337 3.24 -18.14 6.49
N MET A 338 2.80 -16.87 6.43
CA MET A 338 1.46 -16.53 5.94
C MET A 338 1.26 -16.90 4.47
N SER A 339 2.30 -16.76 3.64
CA SER A 339 2.23 -17.16 2.23
C SER A 339 1.98 -18.67 2.07
N THR A 340 2.62 -19.47 2.90
CA THR A 340 2.41 -20.92 2.92
C THR A 340 1.00 -21.27 3.43
N GLU A 341 0.54 -20.61 4.48
CA GLU A 341 -0.77 -20.86 5.09
C GLU A 341 -1.93 -20.43 4.17
N LEU A 342 -1.82 -19.25 3.57
CA LEU A 342 -2.92 -18.63 2.82
C LEU A 342 -2.83 -18.84 1.30
N GLY A 343 -1.70 -19.34 0.80
CA GLY A 343 -1.52 -19.69 -0.61
C GLY A 343 -1.27 -18.50 -1.54
N PHE A 344 -0.74 -17.38 -1.03
CA PHE A 344 -0.29 -16.27 -1.87
C PHE A 344 1.20 -16.37 -2.21
N THR A 345 1.62 -15.71 -3.27
CA THR A 345 3.05 -15.60 -3.62
C THR A 345 3.69 -14.46 -2.82
N TYR A 346 4.79 -14.76 -2.10
CA TYR A 346 5.58 -13.74 -1.41
C TYR A 346 6.91 -13.49 -2.12
N ARG A 347 7.26 -12.21 -2.33
CA ARG A 347 8.54 -11.78 -2.88
C ARG A 347 9.16 -10.73 -1.98
N ASP A 348 10.40 -10.95 -1.59
CA ASP A 348 11.14 -10.04 -0.73
C ASP A 348 12.21 -9.30 -1.52
N LEU A 349 12.07 -7.99 -1.61
CA LEU A 349 13.01 -7.11 -2.27
C LEU A 349 13.66 -6.11 -1.28
N LEU A 350 13.45 -6.30 0.04
CA LEU A 350 13.87 -5.35 1.07
C LEU A 350 15.31 -4.85 0.89
N GLU A 351 16.24 -5.77 0.68
CA GLU A 351 17.68 -5.48 0.59
C GLU A 351 18.17 -5.21 -0.83
N ASN A 352 17.28 -5.31 -1.82
CA ASN A 352 17.66 -4.99 -3.19
C ASN A 352 17.92 -3.49 -3.30
N TRP A 353 19.04 -3.14 -3.91
CA TRP A 353 19.47 -1.73 -4.10
C TRP A 353 19.60 -0.91 -2.82
N LYS A 354 19.70 -1.50 -1.63
CA LYS A 354 19.76 -0.79 -0.34
C LYS A 354 20.87 0.27 -0.26
N THR A 355 21.98 0.07 -0.98
CA THR A 355 23.12 1.00 -1.06
C THR A 355 23.04 1.97 -2.25
N THR A 356 22.05 1.80 -3.14
CA THR A 356 21.88 2.63 -4.34
C THR A 356 20.94 3.80 -4.03
N ASN A 357 21.42 4.79 -3.28
CA ASN A 357 20.63 5.94 -2.85
C ASN A 357 19.93 6.68 -4.01
N ASP A 358 20.52 6.67 -5.22
CA ASP A 358 19.95 7.27 -6.43
C ASP A 358 18.61 6.64 -6.86
N PHE A 359 18.26 5.47 -6.37
CA PHE A 359 16.98 4.82 -6.64
C PHE A 359 15.87 5.22 -5.65
N PHE A 360 16.20 6.06 -4.68
CA PHE A 360 15.25 6.51 -3.67
C PHE A 360 15.01 8.02 -3.75
N SER A 361 13.84 8.47 -3.31
CA SER A 361 13.50 9.88 -3.15
C SER A 361 13.78 10.38 -1.74
N ASP A 362 13.70 9.48 -0.79
CA ASP A 362 13.96 9.64 0.63
C ASP A 362 14.38 8.28 1.22
N PRO A 363 14.74 8.15 2.51
CA PRO A 363 15.27 6.89 3.04
C PRO A 363 14.36 5.66 2.88
N SER A 364 13.05 5.84 2.69
CA SER A 364 12.06 4.76 2.72
C SER A 364 11.19 4.65 1.45
N HIS A 365 11.35 5.55 0.50
CA HIS A 365 10.56 5.55 -0.73
C HIS A 365 11.43 5.54 -1.97
N LEU A 366 11.08 4.68 -2.90
CA LEU A 366 11.68 4.68 -4.23
C LEU A 366 11.32 5.97 -5.00
N ASN A 367 12.21 6.36 -5.89
CA ASN A 367 11.92 7.35 -6.92
C ASN A 367 11.61 6.65 -8.25
N ARG A 368 11.38 7.41 -9.33
CA ARG A 368 11.07 6.85 -10.64
C ARG A 368 12.16 5.94 -11.23
N TYR A 369 13.42 6.13 -10.85
CA TYR A 369 14.54 5.28 -11.30
C TYR A 369 14.52 3.94 -10.57
N GLY A 370 14.27 3.96 -9.25
CA GLY A 370 14.06 2.76 -8.45
C GLY A 370 12.81 2.01 -8.85
N ALA A 371 11.69 2.72 -9.09
CA ALA A 371 10.46 2.12 -9.60
C ALA A 371 10.66 1.42 -10.94
N TYR A 372 11.43 2.02 -11.85
CA TYR A 372 11.81 1.40 -13.11
C TYR A 372 12.57 0.07 -12.86
N ALA A 373 13.59 0.09 -12.00
CA ALA A 373 14.37 -1.09 -11.67
C ALA A 373 13.52 -2.20 -11.02
N VAL A 374 12.65 -1.86 -10.07
CA VAL A 374 11.73 -2.80 -9.42
C VAL A 374 10.77 -3.40 -10.45
N SER A 375 10.15 -2.57 -11.28
CA SER A 375 9.18 -3.04 -12.30
C SER A 375 9.80 -4.02 -13.29
N GLN A 376 11.02 -3.74 -13.75
CA GLN A 376 11.76 -4.67 -14.59
C GLN A 376 12.15 -5.97 -13.86
N HIS A 377 12.53 -5.86 -12.59
CA HIS A 377 12.96 -7.01 -11.81
C HIS A 377 11.79 -7.98 -11.57
N ILE A 378 10.65 -7.46 -11.11
CA ILE A 378 9.48 -8.31 -10.85
C ILE A 378 8.90 -8.92 -12.12
N ALA A 379 8.94 -8.22 -13.25
CA ALA A 379 8.49 -8.77 -14.54
C ALA A 379 9.28 -10.02 -14.97
N LYS A 380 10.55 -10.12 -14.55
CA LYS A 380 11.44 -11.24 -14.85
C LYS A 380 11.43 -12.33 -13.78
N ASP A 381 10.72 -12.11 -12.67
CA ASP A 381 10.71 -13.05 -11.55
C ASP A 381 9.88 -14.31 -11.90
N PRO A 382 10.49 -15.49 -12.01
CA PRO A 382 9.80 -16.71 -12.44
C PRO A 382 8.83 -17.26 -11.38
N LEU A 383 8.89 -16.75 -10.15
CA LEU A 383 7.99 -17.18 -9.08
C LEU A 383 6.70 -16.35 -9.03
N ILE A 384 6.62 -15.25 -9.76
CA ILE A 384 5.37 -14.52 -9.91
C ILE A 384 4.56 -15.16 -11.03
N PRO A 385 3.33 -15.61 -10.76
CA PRO A 385 2.54 -16.40 -11.72
C PRO A 385 1.87 -15.48 -12.75
N TRP A 386 2.67 -14.79 -13.57
CA TRP A 386 2.13 -13.97 -14.64
C TRP A 386 1.29 -14.82 -15.59
N LYS A 387 0.10 -14.34 -15.94
CA LYS A 387 -0.81 -15.02 -16.87
C LYS A 387 -0.97 -14.18 -18.13
N GLN A 388 -1.15 -14.84 -19.24
CA GLN A 388 -1.56 -14.16 -20.48
C GLN A 388 -2.94 -13.50 -20.31
N PRO A 389 -3.22 -12.37 -21.00
CA PRO A 389 -4.46 -11.63 -20.89
C PRO A 389 -5.72 -12.43 -21.23
#